data_fc4a7437954e5e1dd5b833cb9cf0f1c8
#
_entry.id   fc4a7437954e5e1dd5b833cb9cf0f1c8
#
_cell.length_a   1.000
_cell.length_b   1.000
_cell.length_c   1.000
_cell.angle_alpha   90.00
_cell.angle_beta   90.00
_cell.angle_gamma   90.00
#
_symmetry.space_group_name_H-M   'P 1'
#
loop_
_entity.id
_entity.type
_entity.pdbx_description
1 polymer ?
#
loop_
_entity_poly.entity_id
_entity_poly.type
_entity_poly.pdbx_seq_one_letter_code
_entity_poly.pdbx_strand_id
1 'polypeptide(L)'
;MLIVSYDISSNKLRFRFSKFLEKYGRRLQYSVRELKNSDRILAIVLLEIEKKFAKRFENTDSILIFEVCEWCKKKIHRYGYALHEEEELVFM
;
A
#
# COMPACT_ATOMS: atom_id res chain seq x y z
N MET A 1 1.41 -11.83 -0.10
CA MET A 1 1.71 -10.43 0.24
C MET A 1 0.52 -9.55 -0.12
N LEU A 2 0.37 -8.47 0.61
CA LEU A 2 -0.68 -7.51 0.32
C LEU A 2 -0.05 -6.27 -0.28
N ILE A 3 -0.63 -5.79 -1.35
CA ILE A 3 -0.15 -4.56 -1.98
C ILE A 3 -1.27 -3.53 -1.92
N VAL A 4 -0.97 -2.36 -1.39
CA VAL A 4 -1.93 -1.27 -1.31
C VAL A 4 -1.44 -0.15 -2.21
N SER A 5 -2.27 0.21 -3.18
CA SER A 5 -2.00 1.31 -4.08
C SER A 5 -3.04 2.37 -3.81
N TYR A 6 -2.61 3.61 -3.65
CA TYR A 6 -3.55 4.67 -3.32
C TYR A 6 -3.28 5.92 -4.12
N ASP A 7 -4.37 6.61 -4.45
CA ASP A 7 -4.34 7.85 -5.20
C ASP A 7 -5.23 8.82 -4.43
N ILE A 8 -4.61 9.66 -3.61
CA ILE A 8 -5.33 10.58 -2.74
C ILE A 8 -4.85 12.00 -3.05
N SER A 9 -5.78 12.86 -3.43
CA SER A 9 -5.45 14.21 -3.88
C SER A 9 -5.00 15.11 -2.74
N SER A 10 -5.57 14.97 -1.55
CA SER A 10 -5.19 15.79 -0.42
C SER A 10 -3.82 15.37 0.11
N ASN A 11 -2.87 16.30 0.12
CA ASN A 11 -1.53 16.03 0.64
C ASN A 11 -1.58 15.58 2.10
N LYS A 12 -2.41 16.23 2.87
CA LYS A 12 -2.52 15.93 4.29
C LYS A 12 -3.10 14.54 4.52
N LEU A 13 -4.15 14.21 3.80
CA LEU A 13 -4.78 12.91 3.93
C LEU A 13 -3.86 11.81 3.42
N ARG A 14 -3.20 12.05 2.30
CA ARG A 14 -2.25 11.09 1.74
C ARG A 14 -1.11 10.81 2.73
N PHE A 15 -0.60 11.85 3.37
CA PHE A 15 0.46 11.69 4.34
C PHE A 15 -0.01 10.85 5.53
N ARG A 16 -1.20 11.12 6.02
CA ARG A 16 -1.74 10.36 7.13
C ARG A 16 -1.95 8.90 6.79
N PHE A 17 -2.42 8.63 5.58
CA PHE A 17 -2.62 7.25 5.16
C PHE A 17 -1.29 6.52 5.01
N SER A 18 -0.31 7.19 4.44
CA SER A 18 1.02 6.62 4.30
C SER A 18 1.61 6.29 5.68
N LYS A 19 1.45 7.20 6.63
CA LYS A 19 1.94 6.96 7.98
C LYS A 19 1.24 5.79 8.65
N PHE A 20 -0.05 5.68 8.43
CA PHE A 20 -0.80 4.56 8.97
C PHE A 20 -0.28 3.24 8.41
N LEU A 21 -0.07 3.16 7.11
CA LEU A 21 0.41 1.94 6.48
C LEU A 21 1.84 1.59 6.88
N GLU A 22 2.61 2.58 7.27
CA GLU A 22 4.00 2.38 7.64
C GLU A 22 4.16 1.35 8.76
N LYS A 23 3.15 1.23 9.60
CA LYS A 23 3.17 0.28 10.72
C LYS A 23 3.13 -1.16 10.25
N TYR A 24 2.63 -1.42 9.06
CA TYR A 24 2.32 -2.77 8.62
C TYR A 24 3.15 -3.24 7.44
N GLY A 25 3.92 -2.35 6.85
CA GLY A 25 4.71 -2.74 5.71
C GLY A 25 5.60 -1.61 5.24
N ARG A 26 6.17 -1.77 4.07
CA ARG A 26 7.13 -0.82 3.56
C ARG A 26 6.74 -0.33 2.18
N ARG A 27 7.31 0.80 1.80
CA ARG A 27 6.98 1.45 0.54
C ARG A 27 7.68 0.76 -0.63
N LEU A 28 6.93 0.47 -1.66
CA LEU A 28 7.49 -0.05 -2.91
C LEU A 28 7.67 1.08 -3.90
N GLN A 29 6.68 1.93 -3.98
CA GLN A 29 6.70 3.11 -4.85
C GLN A 29 6.10 4.25 -4.07
N TYR A 30 6.07 5.41 -4.67
CA TYR A 30 5.61 6.60 -3.99
C TYR A 30 4.25 6.42 -3.31
N SER A 31 3.32 5.79 -3.99
CA SER A 31 1.98 5.56 -3.45
C SER A 31 1.60 4.09 -3.49
N VAL A 32 2.58 3.21 -3.31
CA VAL A 32 2.35 1.77 -3.29
C VAL A 32 3.13 1.18 -2.14
N ARG A 33 2.44 0.40 -1.31
CA ARG A 33 3.08 -0.25 -0.17
C ARG A 33 2.83 -1.74 -0.18
N GLU A 34 3.82 -2.46 0.28
CA GLU A 34 3.69 -3.89 0.51
C GLU A 34 3.45 -4.09 2.00
N LEU A 35 2.38 -4.80 2.35
CA LEU A 35 2.06 -5.11 3.73
C LEU A 35 2.27 -6.59 3.98
N LYS A 36 2.44 -6.94 5.25
CA LYS A 36 2.55 -8.35 5.62
C LYS A 36 1.27 -9.07 5.25
N ASN A 37 1.43 -10.28 4.74
CA ASN A 37 0.29 -11.09 4.32
C ASN A 37 -0.36 -11.73 5.54
N SER A 38 -1.35 -11.06 6.06
CA SER A 38 -2.03 -11.48 7.28
C SER A 38 -3.49 -11.05 7.19
N ASP A 39 -4.40 -11.96 7.45
CA ASP A 39 -5.82 -11.64 7.45
C ASP A 39 -6.14 -10.59 8.49
N ARG A 40 -5.42 -10.63 9.61
CA ARG A 40 -5.61 -9.67 10.67
C ARG A 40 -5.23 -8.27 10.22
N ILE A 41 -4.09 -8.15 9.56
CA ILE A 41 -3.64 -6.85 9.08
C ILE A 41 -4.58 -6.33 8.01
N LEU A 42 -5.03 -7.18 7.12
CA LEU A 42 -5.98 -6.79 6.10
C LEU A 42 -7.25 -6.26 6.74
N ALA A 43 -7.77 -6.95 7.75
CA ALA A 43 -8.98 -6.52 8.44
C ALA A 43 -8.79 -5.14 9.10
N ILE A 44 -7.64 -4.93 9.72
CA ILE A 44 -7.34 -3.64 10.36
C ILE A 44 -7.30 -2.53 9.32
N VAL A 45 -6.65 -2.78 8.20
CA VAL A 45 -6.52 -1.77 7.16
C VAL A 45 -7.87 -1.43 6.56
N LEU A 46 -8.66 -2.44 6.25
CA LEU A 46 -9.99 -2.21 5.67
C LEU A 46 -10.87 -1.40 6.63
N LEU A 47 -10.81 -1.73 7.91
CA LEU A 47 -11.61 -1.03 8.90
C LEU A 47 -11.21 0.44 9.01
N GLU A 48 -9.93 0.72 9.03
CA GLU A 48 -9.44 2.09 9.11
C GLU A 48 -9.83 2.89 7.88
N ILE A 49 -9.72 2.25 6.70
CA ILE A 49 -10.11 2.92 5.47
C ILE A 49 -11.58 3.34 5.54
N GLU A 50 -12.44 2.42 5.95
CA GLU A 50 -13.86 2.71 6.00
C GLU A 50 -14.21 3.75 7.06
N LYS A 51 -13.57 3.69 8.20
CA LYS A 51 -13.93 4.57 9.30
C LYS A 51 -13.32 5.96 9.22
N LYS A 52 -12.11 6.06 8.72
CA LYS A 52 -11.39 7.33 8.79
C LYS A 52 -11.10 7.94 7.44
N PHE A 53 -10.66 7.15 6.49
CA PHE A 53 -10.13 7.71 5.25
C PHE A 53 -11.19 7.88 4.17
N ALA A 54 -12.01 6.86 3.96
CA ALA A 54 -13.01 6.94 2.90
C ALA A 54 -13.96 8.11 3.07
N LYS A 55 -14.24 8.47 4.31
CA LYS A 55 -15.17 9.57 4.58
C LYS A 55 -14.63 10.92 4.13
N ARG A 56 -13.32 11.01 3.94
CA ARG A 56 -12.67 12.26 3.53
C ARG A 56 -12.22 12.23 2.08
N PHE A 57 -12.55 11.18 1.36
CA PHE A 57 -12.15 11.05 -0.03
C PHE A 57 -12.91 12.05 -0.90
N GLU A 58 -12.19 12.56 -1.90
CA GLU A 58 -12.81 13.34 -2.95
C GLU A 58 -13.12 12.40 -4.10
N ASN A 59 -13.81 12.92 -5.10
CA ASN A 59 -14.29 12.09 -6.20
C ASN A 59 -13.20 11.29 -6.92
N THR A 60 -12.00 11.83 -6.92
CA THR A 60 -10.90 11.18 -7.64
C THR A 60 -10.05 10.28 -6.75
N ASP A 61 -10.33 10.25 -5.47
CA ASP A 61 -9.51 9.47 -4.56
C ASP A 61 -9.87 7.99 -4.63
N SER A 62 -8.86 7.14 -4.54
CA SER A 62 -9.07 5.70 -4.60
C SER A 62 -7.99 4.96 -3.85
N ILE A 63 -8.33 3.77 -3.38
CA ILE A 63 -7.39 2.85 -2.77
C ILE A 63 -7.68 1.49 -3.37
N LEU A 64 -6.62 0.83 -3.84
CA LEU A 64 -6.72 -0.53 -4.38
C LEU A 64 -5.86 -1.45 -3.52
N ILE A 65 -6.41 -2.60 -3.18
CA ILE A 65 -5.68 -3.59 -2.40
C ILE A 65 -5.63 -4.88 -3.20
N PHE A 66 -4.41 -5.38 -3.38
CA PHE A 66 -4.18 -6.61 -4.12
C PHE A 66 -3.66 -7.67 -3.16
N GLU A 67 -4.29 -8.83 -3.17
CA GLU A 67 -3.78 -9.97 -2.41
C GLU A 67 -3.00 -10.83 -3.37
N VAL A 68 -1.69 -10.92 -3.14
CA VAL A 68 -0.78 -11.60 -4.04
C VAL A 68 -0.20 -12.82 -3.33
N CYS A 69 -0.37 -13.99 -3.93
CA CYS A 69 0.17 -15.21 -3.34
C CYS A 69 1.69 -15.25 -3.54
N GLU A 70 2.34 -16.16 -2.82
CA GLU A 70 3.80 -16.26 -2.89
C GLU A 70 4.27 -16.58 -4.31
N TRP A 71 3.53 -17.41 -5.01
CA TRP A 71 3.88 -17.74 -6.38
C TRP A 71 3.79 -16.51 -7.27
N CYS A 72 2.72 -15.74 -7.12
CA CYS A 72 2.51 -14.55 -7.95
C CYS A 72 3.50 -13.44 -7.63
N LYS A 73 4.01 -13.42 -6.40
CA LYS A 73 4.99 -12.43 -6.00
C LYS A 73 6.22 -12.46 -6.88
N LYS A 74 6.60 -13.65 -7.33
CA LYS A 74 7.77 -13.80 -8.18
C LYS A 74 7.58 -13.25 -9.58
N LYS A 75 6.35 -12.91 -9.93
CA LYS A 75 6.03 -12.37 -11.25
C LYS A 75 5.92 -10.86 -11.28
N ILE A 76 6.22 -10.22 -10.17
CA ILE A 76 6.18 -8.77 -10.10
C ILE A 76 7.49 -8.22 -10.64
N HIS A 77 7.40 -7.32 -11.58
CA HIS A 77 8.56 -6.70 -12.21
C HIS A 77 8.59 -5.22 -11.89
N ARG A 78 9.78 -4.71 -11.63
CA ARG A 78 9.95 -3.31 -11.30
C ARG A 78 10.99 -2.71 -12.23
N TYR A 79 10.69 -1.50 -12.68
CA TYR A 79 11.58 -0.76 -13.55
C TYR A 79 11.72 0.65 -13.01
N GLY A 80 12.88 1.24 -13.22
CA GLY A 80 13.11 2.60 -12.80
C GLY A 80 13.74 2.69 -11.42
N TYR A 81 13.86 3.91 -10.95
CA TYR A 81 14.50 4.14 -9.66
C TYR A 81 13.48 4.05 -8.55
N ALA A 82 13.60 2.99 -7.79
CA ALA A 82 12.75 2.81 -6.62
C ALA A 82 13.38 3.53 -5.44
N LEU A 83 12.68 3.53 -4.33
CA LEU A 83 13.23 4.07 -3.11
C LEU A 83 14.37 3.18 -2.64
N HIS A 84 15.34 3.79 -2.03
CA HIS A 84 16.61 3.12 -1.75
C HIS A 84 16.49 1.88 -0.88
N GLU A 85 15.58 1.87 0.07
CA GLU A 85 15.47 0.71 0.94
C GLU A 85 14.89 -0.47 0.20
N GLU A 86 14.49 -0.28 -1.01
CA GLU A 86 13.88 -1.34 -1.79
C GLU A 86 14.86 -2.27 -2.43
N GLU A 87 16.10 -1.99 -2.27
CA GLU A 87 17.10 -2.93 -2.78
C GLU A 87 16.90 -4.31 -2.26
N GLU A 88 16.27 -4.38 -1.08
CA GLU A 88 16.03 -5.66 -0.48
C GLU A 88 14.81 -6.33 -1.01
N LEU A 89 14.04 -5.61 -1.80
CA LEU A 89 12.82 -6.12 -2.36
C LEU A 89 13.10 -6.70 -3.73
N VAL A 90 13.84 -7.74 -3.75
CA VAL A 90 14.23 -8.33 -5.01
C VAL A 90 13.13 -9.23 -5.47
N PHE A 91 12.35 -8.78 -6.43
CA PHE A 91 11.26 -9.55 -6.99
C PHE A 91 11.71 -10.27 -8.22
N MET A 92 12.76 -10.91 -8.14
CA MET A 92 13.28 -11.57 -9.32
C MET A 92 13.09 -13.04 -9.27
#